data_235310daf63f9e6915bcbaefbd451ff7
#
_entry.id   235310daf63f9e6915bcbaefbd451ff7
#
_cell.length_a   1.000
_cell.length_b   1.000
_cell.length_c   1.000
_cell.angle_alpha   90.00
_cell.angle_beta   90.00
_cell.angle_gamma   90.00
#
_symmetry.space_group_name_H-M   'P 1'
#
loop_
_entity.id
_entity.type
_entity.pdbx_description
1 polymer ?
#
loop_
_entity_poly.entity_id
_entity_poly.type
_entity_poly.pdbx_seq_one_letter_code
_entity_poly.pdbx_strand_id
1 'polypeptide(L)'
;XXXVRSIKNKLNQIADIDLSKSLNQTIMKYILINTAIIMIMITFWGFGYFLAIIYAFLVFFWVKDKVLKVQDDYDKLLTATKELSKGNFDVEIDGDLGIFNALNDEFKNIRIGFETAVKEETKSQNMKNELVSNVSHDLKTPLTCIKNYIVLLQDDNLPIETRHEYLDNLNQYSNRLTNLIEDLFEVSKVNSGNIKLNLMELNIVALIEQAHAECSEILDAHQLTVITNYPHNDIILKLDGDKTYRIFENLFTNISKYALFNSRVYVDLTEETEDITIIFKNISQEQMNFSPQEITERFVRGDKSRHESGSGLGLAIAKSFVEAQGGTFNIAIDGDLFKAIITFKKIAK
;
A
#
# COMPACT_ATOMS: atom_id res chain seq x y z
N UNK A 1 16.20 -10.74 -58.91
CA UNK A 1 15.96 -10.28 -58.08
C UNK A 1 15.04 -10.85 -57.30
N UNK A 2 14.30 -10.94 -57.76
CA UNK A 2 13.27 -11.39 -57.10
C UNK A 2 13.34 -12.72 -56.59
N UNK A 3 13.84 -13.32 -57.22
CA UNK A 3 14.01 -14.65 -56.85
C UNK A 3 14.92 -14.83 -55.72
N VAL A 4 15.96 -14.11 -55.75
CA VAL A 4 16.98 -14.12 -54.71
C VAL A 4 16.41 -13.50 -53.45
N ARG A 5 15.63 -12.46 -53.53
CA ARG A 5 14.98 -11.80 -52.42
C ARG A 5 13.89 -12.70 -51.78
N SER A 6 13.16 -13.43 -52.58
CA SER A 6 12.17 -14.41 -52.12
C SER A 6 12.86 -15.58 -51.38
N ILE A 7 13.95 -16.07 -51.92
CA ILE A 7 14.74 -17.13 -51.28
C ILE A 7 15.38 -16.63 -49.98
N LYS A 8 15.89 -15.38 -49.95
CA LYS A 8 16.45 -14.76 -48.72
C LYS A 8 15.38 -14.58 -47.64
N ASN A 9 14.20 -14.13 -48.01
CA ASN A 9 13.07 -13.99 -47.05
C ASN A 9 12.59 -15.35 -46.52
N LYS A 10 12.51 -16.35 -47.37
CA LYS A 10 12.16 -17.73 -46.94
C LYS A 10 13.25 -18.33 -46.05
N LEU A 11 14.52 -18.06 -46.34
CA LEU A 11 15.64 -18.50 -45.51
C LEU A 11 15.63 -17.78 -44.14
N ASN A 12 15.31 -16.50 -44.11
CA ASN A 12 15.20 -15.78 -42.85
C ASN A 12 14.00 -16.29 -42.00
N GLN A 13 12.88 -16.60 -42.63
CA GLN A 13 11.71 -17.21 -41.92
C GLN A 13 12.04 -18.61 -41.38
N ILE A 14 12.92 -19.36 -42.05
CA ILE A 14 13.38 -20.67 -41.59
C ILE A 14 14.42 -20.50 -40.44
N ALA A 15 15.14 -19.38 -40.45
CA ALA A 15 16.18 -19.09 -39.43
C ALA A 15 15.61 -18.60 -38.09
N ASP A 16 14.35 -18.17 -38.01
CA ASP A 16 13.72 -17.81 -36.75
C ASP A 16 13.30 -19.08 -36.00
N ILE A 17 14.17 -19.55 -35.12
CA ILE A 17 13.94 -20.70 -34.25
C ILE A 17 13.11 -20.22 -33.09
N ASP A 18 11.82 -20.53 -33.12
CA ASP A 18 10.90 -20.30 -32.00
C ASP A 18 10.84 -21.58 -31.15
N LEU A 19 11.51 -21.56 -29.99
CA LEU A 19 11.52 -22.69 -29.06
C LEU A 19 10.13 -23.00 -28.48
N SER A 20 9.18 -22.10 -28.62
CA SER A 20 7.79 -22.34 -28.21
C SER A 20 7.04 -23.26 -29.17
N LYS A 21 7.52 -23.44 -30.39
CA LYS A 21 6.91 -24.30 -31.41
C LYS A 21 7.85 -25.45 -31.75
N SER A 22 7.41 -26.65 -31.51
CA SER A 22 8.05 -27.96 -31.68
C SER A 22 9.48 -27.92 -32.31
N LEU A 23 10.49 -27.81 -31.47
CA LEU A 23 11.93 -27.82 -31.81
C LEU A 23 12.28 -28.96 -32.82
N ASN A 24 11.63 -30.11 -32.62
CA ASN A 24 11.86 -31.29 -33.50
C ASN A 24 11.44 -31.03 -34.95
N GLN A 25 10.35 -30.31 -35.20
CA GLN A 25 9.91 -30.01 -36.59
C GLN A 25 10.88 -29.04 -37.27
N THR A 26 11.39 -28.06 -36.52
CA THR A 26 12.34 -27.10 -37.04
C THR A 26 13.68 -27.75 -37.37
N ILE A 27 14.22 -28.59 -36.48
CA ILE A 27 15.43 -29.35 -36.68
C ILE A 27 15.27 -30.29 -37.88
N MET A 28 14.15 -31.00 -37.99
CA MET A 28 13.89 -31.92 -39.10
C MET A 28 13.87 -31.18 -40.44
N LYS A 29 13.27 -29.98 -40.52
CA LYS A 29 13.29 -29.13 -41.72
C LYS A 29 14.73 -28.78 -42.14
N TYR A 30 15.58 -28.36 -41.23
CA TYR A 30 16.97 -28.01 -41.52
C TYR A 30 17.78 -29.23 -42.01
N ILE A 31 17.59 -30.39 -41.38
CA ILE A 31 18.22 -31.64 -41.79
C ILE A 31 17.82 -32.02 -43.20
N LEU A 32 16.50 -31.98 -43.51
CA LEU A 32 15.98 -32.32 -44.83
C LEU A 32 16.53 -31.39 -45.93
N ILE A 33 16.50 -30.08 -45.68
CA ILE A 33 17.05 -29.07 -46.62
C ILE A 33 18.56 -29.30 -46.86
N ASN A 34 19.29 -29.50 -45.79
CA ASN A 34 20.75 -29.73 -45.87
C ASN A 34 21.07 -31.02 -46.64
N THR A 35 20.32 -32.09 -46.34
CA THR A 35 20.45 -33.38 -47.05
C THR A 35 20.15 -33.23 -48.56
N ALA A 36 19.09 -32.51 -48.91
CA ALA A 36 18.71 -32.26 -50.29
C ALA A 36 19.80 -31.47 -51.05
N ILE A 37 20.39 -30.46 -50.42
CA ILE A 37 21.51 -29.68 -51.00
C ILE A 37 22.71 -30.59 -51.27
N ILE A 38 23.10 -31.42 -50.28
CA ILE A 38 24.22 -32.35 -50.40
C ILE A 38 23.98 -33.37 -51.56
N MET A 39 22.75 -33.93 -51.67
CA MET A 39 22.33 -34.84 -52.73
C MET A 39 22.53 -34.19 -54.11
N ILE A 40 22.08 -32.94 -54.26
CA ILE A 40 22.23 -32.19 -55.52
C ILE A 40 23.72 -31.99 -55.85
N MET A 41 24.52 -31.68 -54.86
CA MET A 41 25.99 -31.46 -55.03
C MET A 41 26.70 -32.74 -55.50
N ILE A 42 26.31 -33.90 -55.01
CA ILE A 42 26.88 -35.20 -55.37
C ILE A 42 26.65 -35.51 -56.87
N THR A 43 25.56 -35.02 -57.49
CA THR A 43 25.29 -35.25 -58.92
C THR A 43 26.24 -34.54 -59.84
N PHE A 44 26.99 -33.52 -59.36
CA PHE A 44 27.99 -32.77 -60.17
C PHE A 44 29.41 -33.37 -59.95
N TRP A 45 29.63 -34.54 -60.54
CA TRP A 45 30.89 -35.26 -60.42
C TRP A 45 32.10 -34.39 -60.85
N GLY A 46 33.14 -34.33 -60.08
CA GLY A 46 34.37 -33.53 -60.28
C GLY A 46 34.28 -32.13 -59.65
N PHE A 47 33.24 -31.36 -59.92
CA PHE A 47 33.03 -30.04 -59.30
C PHE A 47 32.31 -30.10 -57.93
N GLY A 48 31.70 -31.25 -57.61
CA GLY A 48 30.98 -31.45 -56.37
C GLY A 48 31.80 -31.20 -55.12
N TYR A 49 33.05 -31.65 -55.08
CA TYR A 49 33.92 -31.44 -53.90
C TYR A 49 34.23 -29.95 -53.67
N PHE A 50 34.46 -29.19 -54.74
CA PHE A 50 34.74 -27.75 -54.64
C PHE A 50 33.52 -27.00 -54.12
N LEU A 51 32.35 -27.32 -54.66
CA LEU A 51 31.07 -26.73 -54.21
C LEU A 51 30.79 -27.11 -52.76
N ALA A 52 31.11 -28.33 -52.32
CA ALA A 52 30.96 -28.79 -50.94
C ALA A 52 31.80 -27.97 -49.95
N ILE A 53 33.03 -27.65 -50.32
CA ILE A 53 33.91 -26.82 -49.49
C ILE A 53 33.33 -25.40 -49.34
N ILE A 54 32.92 -24.77 -50.44
CA ILE A 54 32.28 -23.43 -50.42
C ILE A 54 31.03 -23.46 -49.55
N TYR A 55 30.18 -24.47 -49.71
CA TYR A 55 28.94 -24.64 -48.92
C TYR A 55 29.27 -24.78 -47.43
N ALA A 56 30.25 -25.57 -47.07
CA ALA A 56 30.67 -25.75 -45.66
C ALA A 56 31.11 -24.42 -45.04
N PHE A 57 31.87 -23.58 -45.81
CA PHE A 57 32.26 -22.24 -45.35
C PHE A 57 31.04 -21.33 -45.13
N LEU A 58 30.08 -21.33 -46.05
CA LEU A 58 28.87 -20.52 -45.94
C LEU A 58 28.02 -20.93 -44.69
N VAL A 59 27.86 -22.25 -44.49
CA VAL A 59 27.15 -22.80 -43.33
C VAL A 59 27.88 -22.45 -42.03
N PHE A 60 29.23 -22.57 -42.03
CA PHE A 60 30.04 -22.23 -40.86
C PHE A 60 29.83 -20.77 -40.44
N PHE A 61 29.93 -19.83 -41.39
CA PHE A 61 29.75 -18.41 -41.09
C PHE A 61 28.32 -18.12 -40.65
N TRP A 62 27.34 -18.72 -41.27
CA TRP A 62 25.92 -18.56 -40.90
C TRP A 62 25.62 -19.07 -39.48
N VAL A 63 26.14 -20.27 -39.17
CA VAL A 63 25.95 -20.87 -37.81
C VAL A 63 26.71 -20.03 -36.77
N LYS A 64 27.94 -19.60 -37.08
CA LYS A 64 28.73 -18.74 -36.18
C LYS A 64 27.97 -17.48 -35.79
N ASP A 65 27.37 -16.75 -36.76
CA ASP A 65 26.61 -15.52 -36.48
C ASP A 65 25.40 -15.80 -35.60
N LYS A 66 24.71 -16.91 -35.82
CA LYS A 66 23.54 -17.30 -34.98
C LYS A 66 23.97 -17.67 -33.56
N VAL A 67 25.03 -18.41 -33.40
CA VAL A 67 25.56 -18.81 -32.06
C VAL A 67 26.03 -17.57 -31.29
N LEU A 68 26.74 -16.65 -31.94
CA LEU A 68 27.20 -15.41 -31.29
C LEU A 68 25.99 -14.55 -30.82
N LYS A 69 24.94 -14.47 -31.64
CA LYS A 69 23.73 -13.73 -31.24
C LYS A 69 23.07 -14.38 -30.00
N VAL A 70 22.90 -15.69 -30.00
CA VAL A 70 22.33 -16.43 -28.86
C VAL A 70 23.19 -16.23 -27.60
N GLN A 71 24.49 -16.21 -27.73
CA GLN A 71 25.40 -15.96 -26.61
C GLN A 71 25.24 -14.53 -26.07
N ASP A 72 25.19 -13.53 -26.95
CA ASP A 72 24.98 -12.12 -26.56
C ASP A 72 23.65 -11.95 -25.82
N ASP A 73 22.57 -12.52 -26.36
CA ASP A 73 21.21 -12.45 -25.73
C ASP A 73 21.20 -13.14 -24.35
N TYR A 74 21.90 -14.29 -24.24
CA TYR A 74 22.05 -14.99 -22.94
C TYR A 74 22.84 -14.13 -21.93
N ASP A 75 23.95 -13.52 -22.36
CA ASP A 75 24.79 -12.69 -21.49
C ASP A 75 24.05 -11.44 -21.00
N LYS A 76 23.19 -10.84 -21.82
CA LYS A 76 22.32 -9.74 -21.44
C LYS A 76 21.35 -10.17 -20.32
N LEU A 77 20.67 -11.30 -20.50
CA LEU A 77 19.72 -11.84 -19.52
C LEU A 77 20.41 -12.21 -18.20
N LEU A 78 21.59 -12.85 -18.29
CA LEU A 78 22.38 -13.21 -17.12
C LEU A 78 22.84 -11.98 -16.33
N THR A 79 23.29 -10.94 -17.04
CA THR A 79 23.73 -9.68 -16.42
C THR A 79 22.56 -9.00 -15.72
N ALA A 80 21.40 -8.91 -16.38
CA ALA A 80 20.20 -8.33 -15.80
C ALA A 80 19.75 -9.10 -14.53
N THR A 81 19.81 -10.43 -14.58
CA THR A 81 19.47 -11.28 -13.42
C THR A 81 20.44 -11.04 -12.25
N LYS A 82 21.73 -10.88 -12.53
CA LYS A 82 22.73 -10.56 -11.49
C LYS A 82 22.50 -9.19 -10.88
N GLU A 83 22.14 -8.19 -11.65
CA GLU A 83 21.83 -6.85 -11.13
C GLU A 83 20.55 -6.87 -10.29
N LEU A 84 19.51 -7.58 -10.75
CA LEU A 84 18.27 -7.78 -9.97
C LEU A 84 18.58 -8.44 -8.62
N SER A 85 19.44 -9.43 -8.58
CA SER A 85 19.83 -10.11 -7.33
C SER A 85 20.59 -9.21 -6.34
N LYS A 86 21.16 -8.10 -6.80
CA LYS A 86 21.79 -7.07 -5.95
C LYS A 86 20.78 -6.01 -5.48
N GLY A 87 19.51 -6.11 -5.89
CA GLY A 87 18.46 -5.15 -5.54
C GLY A 87 18.35 -3.97 -6.52
N ASN A 88 18.99 -4.05 -7.67
CA ASN A 88 18.84 -3.03 -8.71
C ASN A 88 17.62 -3.37 -9.58
N PHE A 89 16.51 -2.67 -9.35
CA PHE A 89 15.24 -2.89 -10.07
C PHE A 89 15.12 -2.05 -11.35
N ASP A 90 16.06 -1.12 -11.60
CA ASP A 90 16.02 -0.25 -12.79
C ASP A 90 16.58 -0.93 -14.04
N VAL A 91 16.90 -2.22 -13.96
CA VAL A 91 17.44 -2.98 -15.07
C VAL A 91 16.33 -3.33 -16.06
N GLU A 92 16.46 -2.83 -17.26
CA GLU A 92 15.59 -3.20 -18.38
C GLU A 92 16.42 -3.88 -19.47
N ILE A 93 15.84 -4.90 -20.08
CA ILE A 93 16.42 -5.57 -21.23
C ILE A 93 15.60 -5.15 -22.45
N ASP A 94 16.18 -4.28 -23.26
CA ASP A 94 15.55 -3.79 -24.48
C ASP A 94 15.88 -4.66 -25.68
N GLY A 95 14.91 -4.81 -26.56
CA GLY A 95 15.08 -5.45 -27.84
C GLY A 95 14.56 -6.88 -27.90
N ASP A 96 14.74 -7.47 -29.07
CA ASP A 96 14.33 -8.84 -29.37
C ASP A 96 15.45 -9.81 -29.00
N LEU A 97 15.22 -10.60 -27.96
CA LEU A 97 16.13 -11.66 -27.49
C LEU A 97 15.90 -13.01 -28.19
N GLY A 98 15.17 -13.00 -29.31
CA GLY A 98 14.96 -14.22 -30.09
C GLY A 98 14.34 -15.35 -29.28
N ILE A 99 15.11 -16.43 -29.09
CA ILE A 99 14.65 -17.63 -28.38
C ILE A 99 14.40 -17.39 -26.87
N PHE A 100 14.91 -16.29 -26.32
CA PHE A 100 14.80 -15.97 -24.89
C PHE A 100 13.64 -14.99 -24.59
N ASN A 101 12.82 -14.61 -25.57
CA ASN A 101 11.72 -13.63 -25.35
C ASN A 101 10.76 -14.08 -24.26
N ALA A 102 10.32 -15.33 -24.27
CA ALA A 102 9.43 -15.87 -23.24
C ALA A 102 10.06 -15.78 -21.83
N LEU A 103 11.37 -16.03 -21.73
CA LEU A 103 12.11 -15.93 -20.46
C LEU A 103 12.25 -14.47 -20.02
N ASN A 104 12.45 -13.54 -20.96
CA ASN A 104 12.52 -12.11 -20.70
C ASN A 104 11.20 -11.57 -20.16
N ASP A 105 10.07 -12.04 -20.70
CA ASP A 105 8.74 -11.63 -20.20
C ASP A 105 8.52 -12.11 -18.77
N GLU A 106 8.91 -13.33 -18.44
CA GLU A 106 8.84 -13.83 -17.05
C GLU A 106 9.81 -13.10 -16.13
N PHE A 107 11.01 -12.76 -16.61
CA PHE A 107 11.97 -11.94 -15.87
C PHE A 107 11.36 -10.58 -15.50
N LYS A 108 10.67 -9.92 -16.44
CA LYS A 108 9.96 -8.65 -16.19
C LYS A 108 8.90 -8.81 -15.10
N ASN A 109 8.10 -9.87 -15.15
CA ASN A 109 7.05 -10.15 -14.15
C ASN A 109 7.69 -10.35 -12.76
N ILE A 110 8.75 -11.11 -12.67
CA ILE A 110 9.51 -11.36 -11.43
C ILE A 110 10.07 -10.03 -10.90
N ARG A 111 10.68 -9.22 -11.75
CA ARG A 111 11.25 -7.91 -11.39
C ARG A 111 10.19 -7.00 -10.77
N ILE A 112 9.03 -6.87 -11.42
CA ILE A 112 7.91 -6.04 -10.94
C ILE A 112 7.41 -6.58 -9.59
N GLY A 113 7.26 -7.88 -9.45
CA GLY A 113 6.83 -8.52 -8.20
C GLY A 113 7.80 -8.25 -7.05
N PHE A 114 9.09 -8.41 -7.29
CA PHE A 114 10.13 -8.11 -6.29
C PHE A 114 10.18 -6.63 -5.92
N GLU A 115 10.14 -5.75 -6.90
CA GLU A 115 10.14 -4.29 -6.68
C GLU A 115 8.95 -3.89 -5.81
N THR A 116 7.77 -4.40 -6.11
CA THR A 116 6.54 -4.14 -5.33
C THR A 116 6.69 -4.67 -3.90
N ALA A 117 7.15 -5.89 -3.74
CA ALA A 117 7.33 -6.51 -2.41
C ALA A 117 8.35 -5.73 -1.55
N VAL A 118 9.46 -5.30 -2.14
CA VAL A 118 10.49 -4.51 -1.43
C VAL A 118 9.95 -3.13 -1.05
N LYS A 119 9.22 -2.48 -1.94
CA LYS A 119 8.58 -1.18 -1.66
C LYS A 119 7.56 -1.30 -0.51
N GLU A 120 6.73 -2.33 -0.52
CA GLU A 120 5.75 -2.60 0.54
C GLU A 120 6.45 -2.88 1.88
N GLU A 121 7.47 -3.71 1.89
CA GLU A 121 8.23 -4.02 3.12
C GLU A 121 8.95 -2.77 3.66
N THR A 122 9.58 -1.97 2.78
CA THR A 122 10.25 -0.72 3.17
C THR A 122 9.22 0.27 3.74
N LYS A 123 8.06 0.40 3.10
CA LYS A 123 6.95 1.24 3.59
C LYS A 123 6.48 0.78 4.98
N SER A 124 6.29 -0.53 5.15
CA SER A 124 5.90 -1.13 6.43
C SER A 124 6.93 -0.84 7.52
N GLN A 125 8.21 -1.02 7.21
CA GLN A 125 9.31 -0.78 8.16
C GLN A 125 9.41 0.70 8.53
N ASN A 126 9.28 1.60 7.57
CA ASN A 126 9.29 3.05 7.83
C ASN A 126 8.12 3.46 8.71
N MET A 127 6.92 2.93 8.46
CA MET A 127 5.74 3.14 9.32
C MET A 127 6.02 2.68 10.76
N LYS A 128 6.61 1.50 10.95
CA LYS A 128 6.97 0.99 12.28
C LYS A 128 7.96 1.93 12.99
N ASN A 129 8.97 2.41 12.28
CA ASN A 129 9.98 3.31 12.84
C ASN A 129 9.39 4.68 13.20
N GLU A 130 8.54 5.25 12.35
CA GLU A 130 7.84 6.51 12.62
C GLU A 130 6.90 6.37 13.83
N LEU A 131 6.16 5.25 13.90
CA LEU A 131 5.29 4.95 15.03
C LEU A 131 6.08 4.93 16.33
N VAL A 132 7.20 4.20 16.39
CA VAL A 132 8.05 4.12 17.58
C VAL A 132 8.59 5.50 17.94
N SER A 133 9.06 6.27 16.96
CA SER A 133 9.63 7.61 17.19
C SER A 133 8.56 8.59 17.72
N ASN A 134 7.41 8.66 17.07
CA ASN A 134 6.34 9.60 17.43
C ASN A 134 5.71 9.24 18.78
N VAL A 135 5.47 7.95 19.01
CA VAL A 135 4.97 7.46 20.30
C VAL A 135 5.97 7.78 21.43
N SER A 136 7.25 7.56 21.20
CA SER A 136 8.29 7.85 22.19
C SER A 136 8.29 9.33 22.56
N HIS A 137 8.15 10.22 21.58
CA HIS A 137 8.05 11.66 21.81
C HIS A 137 6.78 12.00 22.61
N ASP A 138 5.65 11.44 22.22
CA ASP A 138 4.35 11.73 22.83
C ASP A 138 4.18 11.15 24.24
N LEU A 139 4.90 10.07 24.55
CA LEU A 139 5.00 9.52 25.92
C LEU A 139 5.94 10.37 26.79
N LYS A 140 7.03 10.90 26.23
CA LYS A 140 8.02 11.68 26.95
C LYS A 140 7.43 13.00 27.51
N THR A 141 6.55 13.65 26.76
CA THR A 141 5.95 14.94 27.13
C THR A 141 5.13 14.83 28.43
N PRO A 142 4.06 14.00 28.52
CA PRO A 142 3.30 13.87 29.78
C PRO A 142 4.15 13.33 30.91
N LEU A 143 5.10 12.43 30.65
CA LEU A 143 6.00 11.89 31.67
C LEU A 143 6.86 12.99 32.25
N THR A 144 7.37 13.91 31.44
CA THR A 144 8.15 15.08 31.90
C THR A 144 7.27 16.01 32.73
N CYS A 145 6.04 16.27 32.33
CA CYS A 145 5.10 17.11 33.09
C CYS A 145 4.78 16.47 34.44
N ILE A 146 4.51 15.16 34.49
CA ILE A 146 4.28 14.41 35.73
C ILE A 146 5.48 14.60 36.67
N LYS A 147 6.68 14.36 36.14
CA LYS A 147 7.93 14.51 36.94
C LYS A 147 8.09 15.94 37.49
N ASN A 148 7.81 16.95 36.67
CA ASN A 148 7.92 18.35 37.08
C ASN A 148 6.89 18.68 38.19
N TYR A 149 5.63 18.26 38.07
CA TYR A 149 4.61 18.47 39.10
C TYR A 149 4.94 17.75 40.40
N ILE A 150 5.55 16.56 40.34
CA ILE A 150 6.03 15.84 41.53
C ILE A 150 7.10 16.68 42.26
N VAL A 151 8.06 17.27 41.49
CA VAL A 151 9.11 18.13 42.07
C VAL A 151 8.49 19.38 42.69
N LEU A 152 7.55 20.03 42.00
CA LEU A 152 6.86 21.23 42.51
C LEU A 152 6.07 20.94 43.80
N LEU A 153 5.42 19.77 43.88
CA LEU A 153 4.64 19.34 45.06
C LEU A 153 5.50 19.02 46.28
N GLN A 154 6.83 18.92 46.13
CA GLN A 154 7.76 18.72 47.26
C GLN A 154 8.02 20.01 48.06
N ASP A 155 7.53 21.18 47.56
CA ASP A 155 7.64 22.44 48.32
C ASP A 155 6.58 22.46 49.43
N ASP A 156 7.05 22.44 50.68
CA ASP A 156 6.19 22.45 51.85
C ASP A 156 5.42 23.77 52.04
N ASN A 157 5.88 24.86 51.40
CA ASN A 157 5.28 26.19 51.50
C ASN A 157 4.22 26.48 50.42
N LEU A 158 3.87 25.50 49.59
CA LEU A 158 2.84 25.67 48.55
C LEU A 158 1.48 26.01 49.16
N PRO A 159 0.81 27.07 48.64
CA PRO A 159 -0.59 27.31 48.94
C PRO A 159 -1.47 26.11 48.65
N ILE A 160 -2.48 25.88 49.44
CA ILE A 160 -3.34 24.69 49.32
C ILE A 160 -4.08 24.64 47.97
N GLU A 161 -4.52 25.80 47.45
CA GLU A 161 -5.16 25.91 46.14
C GLU A 161 -4.21 25.50 45.03
N THR A 162 -2.96 25.98 45.06
CA THR A 162 -1.89 25.63 44.08
C THR A 162 -1.54 24.15 44.16
N ARG A 163 -1.52 23.58 45.36
CA ARG A 163 -1.27 22.15 45.58
C ARG A 163 -2.39 21.31 44.92
N HIS A 164 -3.63 21.70 45.08
CA HIS A 164 -4.77 21.00 44.42
C HIS A 164 -4.68 21.12 42.91
N GLU A 165 -4.39 22.30 42.37
CA GLU A 165 -4.21 22.51 40.93
C GLU A 165 -3.09 21.59 40.37
N TYR A 166 -1.97 21.47 41.06
CA TYR A 166 -0.84 20.62 40.65
C TYR A 166 -1.23 19.12 40.67
N LEU A 167 -2.01 18.69 41.67
CA LEU A 167 -2.53 17.33 41.75
C LEU A 167 -3.50 17.02 40.64
N ASP A 168 -4.38 17.97 40.30
CA ASP A 168 -5.33 17.82 39.17
C ASP A 168 -4.59 17.70 37.84
N ASN A 169 -3.59 18.57 37.62
CA ASN A 169 -2.73 18.51 36.44
C ASN A 169 -1.96 17.17 36.35
N LEU A 170 -1.43 16.71 37.46
CA LEU A 170 -0.72 15.43 37.54
C LEU A 170 -1.63 14.27 37.18
N ASN A 171 -2.86 14.26 37.71
CA ASN A 171 -3.88 13.27 37.36
C ASN A 171 -4.24 13.31 35.87
N GLN A 172 -4.42 14.50 35.31
CA GLN A 172 -4.70 14.69 33.88
C GLN A 172 -3.59 14.12 32.99
N TYR A 173 -2.32 14.43 33.29
CA TYR A 173 -1.18 13.89 32.52
C TYR A 173 -1.03 12.38 32.69
N SER A 174 -1.33 11.85 33.89
CA SER A 174 -1.31 10.41 34.14
C SER A 174 -2.38 9.68 33.28
N ASN A 175 -3.61 10.19 33.26
CA ASN A 175 -4.69 9.63 32.44
C ASN A 175 -4.32 9.70 30.95
N ARG A 176 -3.76 10.83 30.52
CA ARG A 176 -3.30 10.99 29.13
C ARG A 176 -2.25 9.95 28.76
N LEU A 177 -1.29 9.70 29.66
CA LEU A 177 -0.22 8.70 29.45
C LEU A 177 -0.82 7.28 29.35
N THR A 178 -1.79 6.96 30.21
CA THR A 178 -2.50 5.66 30.18
C THR A 178 -3.19 5.46 28.83
N ASN A 179 -3.95 6.45 28.37
CA ASN A 179 -4.67 6.39 27.09
C ASN A 179 -3.70 6.20 25.92
N LEU A 180 -2.56 6.90 25.91
CA LEU A 180 -1.54 6.74 24.87
C LEU A 180 -0.97 5.32 24.83
N ILE A 181 -0.74 4.72 25.99
CA ILE A 181 -0.23 3.35 26.09
C ILE A 181 -1.30 2.37 25.56
N GLU A 182 -2.55 2.55 25.95
CA GLU A 182 -3.66 1.71 25.45
C GLU A 182 -3.81 1.80 23.94
N ASP A 183 -3.79 3.01 23.39
CA ASP A 183 -3.83 3.27 21.95
C ASP A 183 -2.69 2.54 21.21
N LEU A 184 -1.47 2.62 21.76
CA LEU A 184 -0.31 1.94 21.18
C LEU A 184 -0.48 0.41 21.18
N PHE A 185 -0.97 -0.15 22.28
CA PHE A 185 -1.23 -1.59 22.36
C PHE A 185 -2.29 -2.04 21.34
N GLU A 186 -3.35 -1.26 21.15
CA GLU A 186 -4.41 -1.58 20.19
C GLU A 186 -3.86 -1.55 18.74
N VAL A 187 -3.11 -0.52 18.37
CA VAL A 187 -2.46 -0.44 17.05
C VAL A 187 -1.51 -1.63 16.84
N SER A 188 -0.73 -1.97 17.86
CA SER A 188 0.23 -3.10 17.81
C SER A 188 -0.49 -4.44 17.57
N LYS A 189 -1.63 -4.67 18.25
CA LYS A 189 -2.45 -5.89 18.08
C LYS A 189 -3.02 -6.00 16.66
N VAL A 190 -3.53 -4.90 16.12
CA VAL A 190 -4.07 -4.88 14.75
C VAL A 190 -2.96 -5.19 13.74
N ASN A 191 -1.82 -4.50 13.84
CA ASN A 191 -0.70 -4.65 12.90
C ASN A 191 -0.07 -6.05 12.93
N SER A 192 -0.17 -6.75 14.06
CA SER A 192 0.32 -8.14 14.18
C SER A 192 -0.69 -9.18 13.70
N GLY A 193 -1.89 -8.75 13.28
CA GLY A 193 -2.98 -9.66 12.91
C GLY A 193 -3.58 -10.43 14.08
N ASN A 194 -3.26 -10.05 15.31
CA ASN A 194 -3.66 -10.77 16.53
C ASN A 194 -4.91 -10.17 17.20
N ILE A 195 -5.66 -9.33 16.48
CA ILE A 195 -6.88 -8.77 17.04
C ILE A 195 -7.98 -9.84 17.11
N LYS A 196 -8.52 -10.05 18.29
CA LYS A 196 -9.69 -10.89 18.50
C LYS A 196 -10.92 -10.00 18.46
N LEU A 197 -11.82 -10.26 17.52
CA LEU A 197 -13.06 -9.54 17.35
C LEU A 197 -14.21 -10.29 18.01
N ASN A 198 -15.00 -9.61 18.79
CA ASN A 198 -16.24 -10.12 19.38
C ASN A 198 -17.42 -9.62 18.55
N LEU A 199 -17.66 -10.27 17.40
CA LEU A 199 -18.68 -9.83 16.45
C LEU A 199 -20.08 -10.16 16.96
N MET A 200 -20.93 -9.14 17.04
CA MET A 200 -22.35 -9.23 17.44
C MET A 200 -23.21 -8.37 16.52
N GLU A 201 -24.49 -8.69 16.46
CA GLU A 201 -25.46 -7.85 15.76
C GLU A 201 -25.72 -6.59 16.61
N LEU A 202 -25.52 -5.42 16.01
CA LEU A 202 -25.69 -4.16 16.69
C LEU A 202 -26.32 -3.10 15.77
N ASN A 203 -27.07 -2.18 16.35
CA ASN A 203 -27.63 -1.04 15.64
C ASN A 203 -26.55 0.05 15.54
N ILE A 204 -26.08 0.28 14.32
CA ILE A 204 -24.97 1.21 14.08
C ILE A 204 -25.36 2.66 14.37
N VAL A 205 -26.62 3.04 14.14
CA VAL A 205 -27.14 4.39 14.44
C VAL A 205 -27.09 4.63 15.95
N ALA A 206 -27.60 3.68 16.74
CA ALA A 206 -27.58 3.78 18.21
C ALA A 206 -26.15 3.94 18.75
N LEU A 207 -25.18 3.25 18.15
CA LEU A 207 -23.77 3.31 18.56
C LEU A 207 -23.13 4.67 18.20
N ILE A 208 -23.47 5.24 17.03
CA ILE A 208 -23.04 6.60 16.65
C ILE A 208 -23.63 7.63 17.62
N GLU A 209 -24.91 7.50 17.94
CA GLU A 209 -25.58 8.41 18.87
C GLU A 209 -25.01 8.33 20.29
N GLN A 210 -24.65 7.13 20.74
CA GLN A 210 -23.96 6.95 22.02
C GLN A 210 -22.60 7.68 22.02
N ALA A 211 -21.79 7.47 21.01
CA ALA A 211 -20.47 8.13 20.89
C ALA A 211 -20.63 9.66 20.81
N HIS A 212 -21.63 10.15 20.08
CA HIS A 212 -21.94 11.59 20.00
C HIS A 212 -22.31 12.15 21.38
N ALA A 213 -23.20 11.48 22.10
CA ALA A 213 -23.63 11.92 23.44
C ALA A 213 -22.47 11.98 24.44
N GLU A 214 -21.58 10.98 24.39
CA GLU A 214 -20.39 10.94 25.28
C GLU A 214 -19.34 12.01 24.91
N CYS A 215 -19.28 12.41 23.64
CA CYS A 215 -18.38 13.47 23.16
C CYS A 215 -19.04 14.87 23.17
N SER A 216 -20.27 14.99 23.58
CA SER A 216 -21.02 16.27 23.48
C SER A 216 -20.35 17.44 24.20
N GLU A 217 -19.80 17.22 25.40
CA GLU A 217 -19.10 18.27 26.17
C GLU A 217 -17.93 18.88 25.39
N ILE A 218 -17.09 18.05 24.75
CA ILE A 218 -15.94 18.53 23.96
C ILE A 218 -16.36 19.19 22.65
N LEU A 219 -17.45 18.74 22.05
CA LEU A 219 -18.00 19.34 20.83
C LEU A 219 -18.65 20.71 21.15
N ASP A 220 -19.42 20.79 22.23
CA ASP A 220 -20.08 22.04 22.71
C ASP A 220 -19.06 23.10 23.13
N ALA A 221 -17.92 22.67 23.73
CA ALA A 221 -16.82 23.58 24.10
C ALA A 221 -16.23 24.31 22.87
N HIS A 222 -16.32 23.69 21.69
CA HIS A 222 -15.89 24.27 20.41
C HIS A 222 -17.06 24.85 19.61
N GLN A 223 -18.25 24.92 20.20
CA GLN A 223 -19.49 25.40 19.57
C GLN A 223 -19.83 24.67 18.28
N LEU A 224 -19.55 23.36 18.22
CA LEU A 224 -19.82 22.54 17.05
C LEU A 224 -21.25 21.99 17.11
N THR A 225 -22.00 22.18 16.03
CA THR A 225 -23.38 21.68 15.90
C THR A 225 -23.38 20.43 15.04
N VAL A 226 -23.65 19.28 15.63
CA VAL A 226 -23.74 18.00 14.89
C VAL A 226 -25.11 17.87 14.24
N ILE A 227 -25.12 17.66 12.94
CA ILE A 227 -26.31 17.44 12.12
C ILE A 227 -26.24 16.00 11.59
N THR A 228 -27.24 15.20 11.94
CA THR A 228 -27.29 13.80 11.56
C THR A 228 -28.32 13.58 10.45
N ASN A 229 -28.00 12.70 9.52
CA ASN A 229 -28.88 12.32 8.43
C ASN A 229 -28.84 10.79 8.29
N TYR A 230 -29.80 10.14 8.95
CA TYR A 230 -29.88 8.68 9.02
C TYR A 230 -31.13 8.17 8.32
N PRO A 231 -31.12 6.94 7.76
CA PRO A 231 -32.33 6.27 7.32
C PRO A 231 -33.32 6.09 8.47
N HIS A 232 -34.61 6.01 8.16
CA HIS A 232 -35.66 5.83 9.18
C HIS A 232 -35.65 4.44 9.83
N ASN A 233 -35.02 3.46 9.20
CA ASN A 233 -35.00 2.07 9.68
C ASN A 233 -33.73 1.80 10.52
N ASP A 234 -33.84 0.88 11.44
CA ASP A 234 -32.68 0.37 12.18
C ASP A 234 -31.70 -0.30 11.22
N ILE A 235 -30.44 0.08 11.32
CA ILE A 235 -29.36 -0.49 10.51
C ILE A 235 -28.56 -1.44 11.40
N ILE A 236 -28.78 -2.74 11.20
CA ILE A 236 -28.13 -3.80 11.98
C ILE A 236 -26.91 -4.29 11.19
N LEU A 237 -25.75 -4.25 11.83
CA LEU A 237 -24.49 -4.78 11.27
C LEU A 237 -23.88 -5.78 12.24
N LYS A 238 -23.10 -6.72 11.73
CA LYS A 238 -22.37 -7.70 12.55
C LYS A 238 -20.94 -7.21 12.76
N LEU A 239 -20.74 -6.51 13.87
CA LEU A 239 -19.49 -5.81 14.20
C LEU A 239 -19.13 -6.04 15.67
N ASP A 240 -17.91 -5.68 16.03
CA ASP A 240 -17.45 -5.62 17.42
C ASP A 240 -17.88 -4.28 18.02
N GLY A 241 -18.75 -4.30 19.02
CA GLY A 241 -19.34 -3.10 19.61
C GLY A 241 -18.29 -2.16 20.20
N ASP A 242 -17.33 -2.69 20.96
CA ASP A 242 -16.27 -1.88 21.60
C ASP A 242 -15.37 -1.22 20.55
N LYS A 243 -14.94 -1.99 19.55
CA LYS A 243 -14.07 -1.47 18.49
C LYS A 243 -14.79 -0.45 17.60
N THR A 244 -16.07 -0.70 17.30
CA THR A 244 -16.89 0.22 16.50
C THR A 244 -17.20 1.51 17.26
N TYR A 245 -17.51 1.42 18.55
CA TYR A 245 -17.64 2.61 19.42
C TYR A 245 -16.35 3.46 19.37
N ARG A 246 -15.19 2.81 19.52
CA ARG A 246 -13.89 3.47 19.51
C ARG A 246 -13.58 4.16 18.16
N ILE A 247 -14.09 3.63 17.04
CA ILE A 247 -13.99 4.29 15.72
C ILE A 247 -14.68 5.66 15.79
N PHE A 248 -15.94 5.69 16.27
CA PHE A 248 -16.74 6.91 16.30
C PHE A 248 -16.20 7.92 17.33
N GLU A 249 -15.80 7.44 18.50
CA GLU A 249 -15.16 8.26 19.54
C GLU A 249 -13.90 8.96 18.97
N ASN A 250 -13.03 8.22 18.26
CA ASN A 250 -11.85 8.79 17.63
C ASN A 250 -12.20 9.85 16.56
N LEU A 251 -13.28 9.63 15.80
CA LEU A 251 -13.72 10.60 14.79
C LEU A 251 -14.27 11.87 15.44
N PHE A 252 -15.13 11.75 16.45
CA PHE A 252 -15.67 12.91 17.16
C PHE A 252 -14.58 13.70 17.89
N THR A 253 -13.63 13.00 18.52
CA THR A 253 -12.47 13.63 19.18
C THR A 253 -11.57 14.33 18.17
N ASN A 254 -11.38 13.74 16.99
CA ASN A 254 -10.63 14.37 15.90
C ASN A 254 -11.35 15.64 15.43
N ILE A 255 -12.64 15.57 15.22
CA ILE A 255 -13.49 16.70 14.82
C ILE A 255 -13.40 17.82 15.86
N SER A 256 -13.53 17.53 17.16
CA SER A 256 -13.46 18.56 18.21
C SER A 256 -12.13 19.32 18.19
N LYS A 257 -11.03 18.68 17.78
CA LYS A 257 -9.70 19.29 17.74
C LYS A 257 -9.44 20.13 16.49
N TYR A 258 -9.96 19.70 15.34
CA TYR A 258 -9.51 20.23 14.05
C TYR A 258 -10.63 20.97 13.28
N ALA A 259 -11.88 20.84 13.70
CA ALA A 259 -12.98 21.53 13.03
C ALA A 259 -12.96 23.03 13.33
N LEU A 260 -13.39 23.81 12.35
CA LEU A 260 -13.56 25.26 12.48
C LEU A 260 -14.54 25.55 13.64
N PHE A 261 -14.10 26.40 14.57
CA PHE A 261 -14.89 26.84 15.71
C PHE A 261 -16.25 27.43 15.25
N ASN A 262 -17.31 27.14 15.98
CA ASN A 262 -18.67 27.62 15.69
C ASN A 262 -19.16 27.19 14.29
N SER A 263 -18.94 25.92 13.94
CA SER A 263 -19.33 25.37 12.64
C SER A 263 -20.21 24.14 12.78
N ARG A 264 -20.66 23.61 11.64
CA ARG A 264 -21.49 22.41 11.58
C ARG A 264 -20.67 21.18 11.25
N VAL A 265 -21.01 20.09 11.90
CA VAL A 265 -20.49 18.75 11.64
C VAL A 265 -21.64 17.92 11.09
N TYR A 266 -21.41 17.21 10.01
CA TYR A 266 -22.44 16.35 9.40
C TYR A 266 -22.05 14.89 9.56
N VAL A 267 -23.01 14.08 10.00
CA VAL A 267 -22.87 12.63 10.08
C VAL A 267 -23.97 12.03 9.21
N ASP A 268 -23.60 11.59 8.03
CA ASP A 268 -24.53 10.99 7.07
C ASP A 268 -24.35 9.47 7.07
N LEU A 269 -25.45 8.75 7.09
CA LEU A 269 -25.46 7.30 6.92
C LEU A 269 -26.37 6.97 5.75
N THR A 270 -25.83 6.26 4.77
CA THR A 270 -26.56 5.82 3.56
C THR A 270 -26.54 4.32 3.46
N GLU A 271 -27.71 3.78 3.14
CA GLU A 271 -27.89 2.35 2.93
C GLU A 271 -27.98 2.05 1.44
N GLU A 272 -27.02 1.34 0.90
CA GLU A 272 -27.01 0.85 -0.48
C GLU A 272 -27.41 -0.63 -0.52
N THR A 273 -27.40 -1.24 -1.70
CA THR A 273 -27.85 -2.63 -1.87
C THR A 273 -27.07 -3.61 -1.03
N GLU A 274 -25.73 -3.51 -1.04
CA GLU A 274 -24.83 -4.43 -0.34
C GLU A 274 -24.03 -3.78 0.79
N ASP A 275 -23.96 -2.45 0.79
CA ASP A 275 -23.08 -1.69 1.66
C ASP A 275 -23.83 -0.67 2.51
N ILE A 276 -23.26 -0.36 3.66
CA ILE A 276 -23.62 0.77 4.52
C ILE A 276 -22.44 1.73 4.52
N THR A 277 -22.68 2.98 4.13
CA THR A 277 -21.66 4.02 4.13
C THR A 277 -21.99 5.07 5.18
N ILE A 278 -21.01 5.38 6.02
CA ILE A 278 -21.08 6.39 7.09
C ILE A 278 -20.05 7.46 6.75
N ILE A 279 -20.47 8.73 6.73
CA ILE A 279 -19.59 9.84 6.36
C ILE A 279 -19.64 10.90 7.47
N PHE A 280 -18.51 11.18 8.08
CA PHE A 280 -18.30 12.30 8.99
C PHE A 280 -17.68 13.45 8.20
N LYS A 281 -18.29 14.64 8.29
CA LYS A 281 -17.84 15.83 7.53
C LYS A 281 -17.71 17.02 8.47
N ASN A 282 -16.60 17.74 8.35
CA ASN A 282 -16.39 19.00 9.05
C ASN A 282 -15.54 19.96 8.20
N ILE A 283 -15.66 21.24 8.42
CA ILE A 283 -14.75 22.24 7.87
C ILE A 283 -13.53 22.29 8.79
N SER A 284 -12.34 22.23 8.22
CA SER A 284 -11.09 22.33 8.97
C SER A 284 -10.81 23.77 9.40
N GLN A 285 -10.28 23.93 10.61
CA GLN A 285 -9.85 25.25 11.12
C GLN A 285 -8.62 25.75 10.35
N GLU A 286 -7.76 24.85 9.87
CA GLU A 286 -6.55 25.16 9.11
C GLU A 286 -6.66 24.68 7.67
N GLN A 287 -5.94 25.37 6.79
CA GLN A 287 -5.86 25.00 5.37
C GLN A 287 -5.26 23.59 5.24
N MET A 288 -5.95 22.74 4.51
CA MET A 288 -5.55 21.34 4.33
C MET A 288 -4.68 21.19 3.08
N ASN A 289 -3.36 21.24 3.27
CA ASN A 289 -2.36 21.10 2.20
C ASN A 289 -1.79 19.67 2.09
N PHE A 290 -2.57 18.67 2.52
CA PHE A 290 -2.14 17.26 2.57
C PHE A 290 -2.96 16.44 1.58
N SER A 291 -2.35 15.40 1.03
CA SER A 291 -3.12 14.41 0.28
C SER A 291 -3.90 13.50 1.25
N PRO A 292 -5.09 13.00 0.86
CA PRO A 292 -5.84 12.06 1.70
C PRO A 292 -5.04 10.83 2.14
N GLN A 293 -4.15 10.34 1.27
CA GLN A 293 -3.28 9.20 1.56
C GLN A 293 -2.29 9.53 2.68
N GLU A 294 -1.70 10.73 2.66
CA GLU A 294 -0.76 11.15 3.69
C GLU A 294 -1.41 11.17 5.08
N ILE A 295 -2.66 11.63 5.18
CA ILE A 295 -3.37 11.71 6.47
C ILE A 295 -3.68 10.31 7.04
N THR A 296 -3.98 9.34 6.18
CA THR A 296 -4.28 7.96 6.62
C THR A 296 -3.03 7.10 6.80
N GLU A 297 -1.99 7.35 6.03
CA GLU A 297 -0.76 6.53 6.03
C GLU A 297 0.29 7.04 7.01
N ARG A 298 0.27 8.32 7.31
CA ARG A 298 1.18 8.94 8.25
C ARG A 298 0.41 9.36 9.50
N PHE A 299 1.02 9.20 10.63
CA PHE A 299 0.64 9.84 11.87
C PHE A 299 0.88 11.36 11.71
N VAL A 300 0.25 11.96 10.67
CA VAL A 300 0.54 13.35 10.28
C VAL A 300 -0.20 14.27 11.23
N ARG A 301 0.58 14.99 11.99
CA ARG A 301 0.13 16.24 12.60
C ARG A 301 0.49 17.35 11.61
N GLY A 302 -0.45 18.23 11.31
CA GLY A 302 -0.15 19.48 10.64
C GLY A 302 0.98 20.21 11.40
N ASP A 303 1.86 20.90 10.71
CA ASP A 303 3.08 21.51 11.30
C ASP A 303 2.80 22.41 12.53
N LYS A 304 1.63 23.04 12.58
CA LYS A 304 1.22 23.92 13.69
C LYS A 304 0.59 23.16 14.87
N SER A 305 0.01 21.98 14.65
CA SER A 305 -0.66 21.21 15.70
C SER A 305 0.31 20.41 16.58
N ARG A 306 1.61 20.54 16.36
CA ARG A 306 2.65 19.89 17.19
C ARG A 306 2.59 20.30 18.66
N HIS A 307 1.96 21.44 18.96
CA HIS A 307 1.84 21.97 20.32
C HIS A 307 0.50 21.64 20.99
N GLU A 308 -0.47 21.10 20.25
CA GLU A 308 -1.77 20.72 20.80
C GLU A 308 -1.82 19.25 21.25
N SER A 309 -2.71 18.95 22.19
CA SER A 309 -2.80 17.65 22.84
C SER A 309 -3.44 16.59 21.93
N GLY A 310 -2.63 15.73 21.31
CA GLY A 310 -3.16 14.60 20.55
C GLY A 310 -2.03 13.66 20.11
N SER A 311 -2.28 12.36 20.10
CA SER A 311 -1.29 11.35 19.69
C SER A 311 -1.12 11.23 18.17
N GLY A 312 -2.05 11.81 17.39
CA GLY A 312 -2.10 11.57 15.95
C GLY A 312 -2.54 10.12 15.59
N LEU A 313 -2.80 9.30 16.60
CA LEU A 313 -3.13 7.88 16.42
C LEU A 313 -4.61 7.62 16.13
N GLY A 314 -5.51 8.57 16.47
CA GLY A 314 -6.96 8.34 16.43
C GLY A 314 -7.50 7.89 15.07
N LEU A 315 -7.09 8.56 13.97
CA LEU A 315 -7.52 8.18 12.63
C LEU A 315 -6.91 6.83 12.19
N ALA A 316 -5.66 6.57 12.59
CA ALA A 316 -5.00 5.29 12.31
C ALA A 316 -5.69 4.13 13.06
N ILE A 317 -6.09 4.35 14.31
CA ILE A 317 -6.87 3.39 15.11
C ILE A 317 -8.22 3.14 14.45
N ALA A 318 -8.94 4.21 14.10
CA ALA A 318 -10.25 4.11 13.44
C ALA A 318 -10.14 3.30 12.14
N LYS A 319 -9.18 3.62 11.28
CA LYS A 319 -8.92 2.89 10.04
C LYS A 319 -8.63 1.40 10.31
N SER A 320 -7.72 1.12 11.25
CA SER A 320 -7.33 -0.26 11.59
C SER A 320 -8.52 -1.08 12.08
N PHE A 321 -9.39 -0.50 12.92
CA PHE A 321 -10.56 -1.20 13.43
C PHE A 321 -11.63 -1.41 12.35
N VAL A 322 -11.79 -0.47 11.41
CA VAL A 322 -12.70 -0.65 10.27
C VAL A 322 -12.21 -1.81 9.40
N GLU A 323 -10.92 -1.79 9.03
CA GLU A 323 -10.31 -2.79 8.16
C GLU A 323 -10.28 -4.19 8.82
N ALA A 324 -10.00 -4.26 10.12
CA ALA A 324 -10.03 -5.53 10.87
C ALA A 324 -11.43 -6.17 10.85
N GLN A 325 -12.48 -5.35 10.76
CA GLN A 325 -13.88 -5.81 10.69
C GLN A 325 -14.38 -6.02 9.24
N GLY A 326 -13.47 -5.97 8.26
CA GLY A 326 -13.80 -6.19 6.84
C GLY A 326 -14.42 -4.98 6.13
N GLY A 327 -14.38 -3.80 6.76
CA GLY A 327 -14.83 -2.55 6.15
C GLY A 327 -13.72 -1.83 5.40
N THR A 328 -14.05 -0.68 4.81
CA THR A 328 -13.07 0.23 4.19
C THR A 328 -13.14 1.60 4.85
N PHE A 329 -12.00 2.23 5.00
CA PHE A 329 -11.85 3.57 5.58
C PHE A 329 -11.11 4.47 4.59
N ASN A 330 -11.75 5.55 4.17
CA ASN A 330 -11.19 6.50 3.23
C ASN A 330 -11.33 7.93 3.75
N ILE A 331 -10.40 8.79 3.36
CA ILE A 331 -10.47 10.23 3.62
C ILE A 331 -10.61 10.94 2.27
N ALA A 332 -11.49 11.92 2.23
CA ALA A 332 -11.61 12.85 1.09
C ALA A 332 -11.49 14.27 1.61
N ILE A 333 -10.77 15.10 0.88
CA ILE A 333 -10.55 16.52 1.19
C ILE A 333 -10.98 17.33 -0.03
N ASP A 334 -11.80 18.34 0.21
CA ASP A 334 -12.31 19.24 -0.82
C ASP A 334 -12.19 20.68 -0.30
N GLY A 335 -11.08 21.32 -0.62
CA GLY A 335 -10.70 22.59 0.01
C GLY A 335 -10.50 22.38 1.51
N ASP A 336 -11.29 23.08 2.33
CA ASP A 336 -11.24 22.92 3.79
C ASP A 336 -12.26 21.90 4.33
N LEU A 337 -13.03 21.24 3.46
CA LEU A 337 -13.99 20.22 3.86
C LEU A 337 -13.28 18.86 3.99
N PHE A 338 -13.20 18.38 5.22
CA PHE A 338 -12.69 17.05 5.56
C PHE A 338 -13.86 16.06 5.59
N LYS A 339 -13.65 14.88 5.03
CA LYS A 339 -14.63 13.78 5.04
C LYS A 339 -13.93 12.48 5.43
N ALA A 340 -14.38 11.84 6.51
CA ALA A 340 -14.01 10.46 6.83
C ALA A 340 -15.14 9.56 6.36
N ILE A 341 -14.85 8.59 5.50
CA ILE A 341 -15.81 7.72 4.81
C ILE A 341 -15.54 6.28 5.25
N ILE A 342 -16.54 5.70 5.93
CA ILE A 342 -16.48 4.31 6.40
C ILE A 342 -17.53 3.51 5.63
N THR A 343 -17.14 2.34 5.11
CA THR A 343 -18.09 1.44 4.44
C THR A 343 -17.99 0.05 5.06
N PHE A 344 -19.13 -0.50 5.45
CA PHE A 344 -19.25 -1.89 5.91
C PHE A 344 -20.22 -2.64 5.01
N LYS A 345 -20.01 -3.93 4.86
CA LYS A 345 -20.93 -4.81 4.14
C LYS A 345 -22.13 -5.17 5.01
N LYS A 346 -23.31 -5.20 4.41
CA LYS A 346 -24.51 -5.68 5.07
C LYS A 346 -24.41 -7.17 5.41
N ILE A 347 -25.14 -7.57 6.44
CA ILE A 347 -25.35 -8.99 6.71
C ILE A 347 -26.19 -9.56 5.57
N ALA A 348 -25.66 -10.57 4.89
CA ALA A 348 -26.46 -11.28 3.88
C ALA A 348 -27.68 -11.90 4.56
N LYS A 349 -28.88 -11.56 4.10
CA LYS A 349 -30.14 -12.12 4.61
C LYS A 349 -30.30 -13.59 4.23
#